data_a3c8afd4bb1e1dc4694c6f65a07910ed
#
_entry.id   a3c8afd4bb1e1dc4694c6f65a07910ed
#
_cell.length_a   1.000
_cell.length_b   1.000
_cell.length_c   1.000
_cell.angle_alpha   90.00
_cell.angle_beta   90.00
_cell.angle_gamma   90.00
#
_symmetry.space_group_name_H-M   'P 1'
#
loop_
_entity.id
_entity.type
_entity.pdbx_description
1 polymer ?
#
loop_
_entity_poly.entity_id
_entity_poly.type
_entity_poly.pdbx_seq_one_letter_code
_entity_poly.pdbx_strand_id
1 'polypeptide(L)'
;MSDAPIGVFDSGVGGLTVARAILDQLPHEPLLYFGDTAHAPYGPRPIAEVRRLALDAMDTLVAEGVKLLVIACNTASAACLRDARERYDVPVVEVVLPAARRAVAATRSGRVGVIGTVATITSRAYDDAVAAAADVTLTSVACPAFVDFVERGTTAGRQLLGLAEAYLAPLQEADVDTLILGCTHYPLLTGVIGLVMGESVTLVSSAEETAKDTYRVLARGGLFRDPELPPPVHRFLATGDPRSFTRIGRRFLGPELAAVLPAQPSGERAAAGSPAAVGTPVAPTTAMPPIGGAVAGSAGRASTSGAQAPLPLSMAVGTRERDGGGDNVTTAVMATAEAVRQ
;
A
#
# COMPACT_ATOMS: atom_id res chain seq x y z
N MET A 1 -6.28 24.29 12.47
CA MET A 1 -5.76 23.28 13.42
C MET A 1 -6.74 22.14 13.52
N SER A 2 -6.29 20.90 13.66
CA SER A 2 -7.14 19.70 13.72
C SER A 2 -6.55 18.68 14.70
N ASP A 3 -7.36 18.23 15.67
CA ASP A 3 -6.98 17.17 16.64
C ASP A 3 -7.20 15.76 16.08
N ALA A 4 -7.75 15.64 14.88
CA ALA A 4 -7.94 14.36 14.20
C ALA A 4 -6.59 13.66 13.93
N PRO A 5 -6.51 12.34 13.97
CA PRO A 5 -5.25 11.62 13.79
C PRO A 5 -4.77 11.60 12.33
N ILE A 6 -3.47 11.39 12.14
CA ILE A 6 -2.91 10.96 10.87
C ILE A 6 -3.20 9.46 10.73
N GLY A 7 -3.92 9.07 9.68
CA GLY A 7 -4.17 7.67 9.34
C GLY A 7 -2.99 7.08 8.58
N VAL A 8 -2.42 5.99 9.08
CA VAL A 8 -1.31 5.29 8.40
C VAL A 8 -1.75 3.87 8.08
N PHE A 9 -1.76 3.52 6.81
CA PHE A 9 -2.13 2.19 6.31
C PHE A 9 -0.91 1.42 5.81
N ASP A 10 -0.81 0.17 6.19
CA ASP A 10 0.14 -0.81 5.65
C ASP A 10 -0.51 -2.20 5.53
N SER A 11 0.06 -3.04 4.67
CA SER A 11 -0.34 -4.45 4.52
C SER A 11 -0.04 -5.32 5.76
N GLY A 12 0.76 -4.82 6.70
CA GLY A 12 1.17 -5.59 7.87
C GLY A 12 1.85 -4.75 8.95
N VAL A 13 3.04 -5.19 9.37
CA VAL A 13 3.85 -4.55 10.42
C VAL A 13 4.92 -3.61 9.87
N GLY A 14 5.29 -3.77 8.58
CA GLY A 14 6.42 -3.05 7.99
C GLY A 14 6.24 -1.53 7.99
N GLY A 15 5.03 -1.05 7.75
CA GLY A 15 4.69 0.38 7.77
C GLY A 15 4.91 1.08 9.10
N LEU A 16 5.18 0.32 10.18
CA LEU A 16 5.61 0.89 11.46
C LEU A 16 6.95 1.62 11.35
N THR A 17 7.79 1.34 10.33
CA THR A 17 8.97 2.17 10.00
C THR A 17 8.56 3.58 9.58
N VAL A 18 7.50 3.70 8.77
CA VAL A 18 6.93 5.00 8.35
C VAL A 18 6.27 5.68 9.54
N ALA A 19 5.50 4.95 10.33
CA ALA A 19 4.90 5.46 11.57
C ALA A 19 5.97 6.02 12.52
N ARG A 20 7.08 5.31 12.71
CA ARG A 20 8.23 5.78 13.52
C ARG A 20 8.76 7.11 12.98
N ALA A 21 9.06 7.19 11.69
CA ALA A 21 9.59 8.41 11.08
C ALA A 21 8.61 9.60 11.21
N ILE A 22 7.29 9.34 11.14
CA ILE A 22 6.26 10.36 11.37
C ILE A 22 6.26 10.80 12.83
N LEU A 23 6.28 9.87 13.80
CA LEU A 23 6.30 10.20 15.22
C LEU A 23 7.55 10.99 15.63
N ASP A 24 8.70 10.62 15.09
CA ASP A 24 9.97 11.31 15.36
C ASP A 24 9.97 12.75 14.82
N GLN A 25 9.30 13.00 13.69
CA GLN A 25 9.22 14.32 13.06
C GLN A 25 8.04 15.16 13.54
N LEU A 26 6.95 14.54 13.97
CA LEU A 26 5.66 15.14 14.30
C LEU A 26 5.15 14.64 15.67
N PRO A 27 5.90 14.88 16.76
CA PRO A 27 5.63 14.27 18.07
C PRO A 27 4.32 14.74 18.72
N HIS A 28 3.72 15.83 18.23
CA HIS A 28 2.44 16.36 18.75
C HIS A 28 1.22 15.83 17.98
N GLU A 29 1.43 15.04 16.92
CA GLU A 29 0.35 14.52 16.08
C GLU A 29 -0.14 13.17 16.56
N PRO A 30 -1.46 12.97 16.78
CA PRO A 30 -2.01 11.65 17.03
C PRO A 30 -1.93 10.80 15.75
N LEU A 31 -1.65 9.51 15.92
CA LEU A 31 -1.54 8.56 14.83
C LEU A 31 -2.54 7.42 15.00
N LEU A 32 -3.24 7.08 13.94
CA LEU A 32 -4.07 5.89 13.81
C LEU A 32 -3.46 4.98 12.74
N TYR A 33 -2.83 3.89 13.20
CA TYR A 33 -2.22 2.89 12.32
C TYR A 33 -3.20 1.75 12.04
N PHE A 34 -3.25 1.30 10.79
CA PHE A 34 -4.00 0.13 10.36
C PHE A 34 -3.10 -0.83 9.59
N GLY A 35 -2.87 -2.02 10.15
CA GLY A 35 -2.10 -3.11 9.52
C GLY A 35 -3.01 -4.25 9.07
N ASP A 36 -3.06 -4.51 7.76
CA ASP A 36 -3.89 -5.57 7.18
C ASP A 36 -3.20 -6.94 7.21
N THR A 37 -2.86 -7.40 8.41
CA THR A 37 -2.09 -8.63 8.62
C THR A 37 -2.86 -9.92 8.30
N ALA A 38 -4.20 -9.89 8.27
CA ALA A 38 -5.00 -11.04 7.84
C ALA A 38 -4.79 -11.38 6.35
N HIS A 39 -4.46 -10.37 5.53
CA HIS A 39 -4.24 -10.53 4.10
C HIS A 39 -2.76 -10.40 3.69
N ALA A 40 -1.86 -10.20 4.64
CA ALA A 40 -0.42 -10.16 4.38
C ALA A 40 0.10 -11.53 3.88
N PRO A 41 1.19 -11.55 3.06
CA PRO A 41 1.86 -10.43 2.44
C PRO A 41 1.18 -9.95 1.15
N TYR A 42 1.28 -8.64 0.84
CA TYR A 42 0.75 -8.08 -0.42
C TYR A 42 1.70 -8.27 -1.61
N GLY A 43 2.99 -8.42 -1.34
CA GLY A 43 4.04 -8.47 -2.37
C GLY A 43 3.86 -9.50 -3.49
N PRO A 44 3.36 -10.73 -3.23
CA PRO A 44 3.11 -11.74 -4.27
C PRO A 44 1.70 -11.65 -4.89
N ARG A 45 0.80 -10.78 -4.41
CA ARG A 45 -0.59 -10.73 -4.86
C ARG A 45 -0.74 -9.99 -6.19
N PRO A 46 -1.78 -10.32 -6.99
CA PRO A 46 -2.17 -9.53 -8.15
C PRO A 46 -2.51 -8.08 -7.76
N ILE A 47 -2.12 -7.13 -8.59
CA ILE A 47 -2.29 -5.68 -8.33
C ILE A 47 -3.75 -5.29 -8.08
N ALA A 48 -4.71 -5.91 -8.80
CA ALA A 48 -6.14 -5.66 -8.62
C ALA A 48 -6.65 -6.10 -7.24
N GLU A 49 -6.12 -7.21 -6.71
CA GLU A 49 -6.44 -7.68 -5.37
C GLU A 49 -5.85 -6.75 -4.30
N VAL A 50 -4.58 -6.36 -4.46
CA VAL A 50 -3.93 -5.38 -3.58
C VAL A 50 -4.71 -4.07 -3.52
N ARG A 51 -5.14 -3.55 -4.69
CA ARG A 51 -5.96 -2.33 -4.78
C ARG A 51 -7.24 -2.44 -3.95
N ARG A 52 -8.00 -3.51 -4.13
CA ARG A 52 -9.24 -3.74 -3.39
C ARG A 52 -9.00 -3.77 -1.88
N LEU A 53 -8.06 -4.61 -1.42
CA LEU A 53 -7.74 -4.76 -0.01
C LEU A 53 -7.27 -3.43 0.62
N ALA A 54 -6.42 -2.68 -0.10
CA ALA A 54 -5.90 -1.41 0.37
C ALA A 54 -7.01 -0.34 0.50
N LEU A 55 -7.93 -0.26 -0.47
CA LEU A 55 -9.05 0.68 -0.41
C LEU A 55 -10.01 0.31 0.73
N ASP A 56 -10.36 -0.97 0.91
CA ASP A 56 -11.21 -1.43 2.02
C ASP A 56 -10.62 -1.08 3.40
N ALA A 57 -9.29 -1.19 3.56
CA ALA A 57 -8.58 -0.79 4.77
C ALA A 57 -8.58 0.73 4.99
N MET A 58 -8.35 1.51 3.92
CA MET A 58 -8.35 2.97 3.99
C MET A 58 -9.75 3.54 4.24
N ASP A 59 -10.82 2.90 3.75
CA ASP A 59 -12.20 3.26 4.09
C ASP A 59 -12.42 3.20 5.60
N THR A 60 -11.84 2.21 6.29
CA THR A 60 -11.90 2.12 7.76
C THR A 60 -11.22 3.31 8.42
N LEU A 61 -10.02 3.71 7.95
CA LEU A 61 -9.31 4.87 8.49
C LEU A 61 -10.08 6.18 8.27
N VAL A 62 -10.66 6.37 7.08
CA VAL A 62 -11.47 7.57 6.77
C VAL A 62 -12.73 7.62 7.64
N ALA A 63 -13.39 6.48 7.86
CA ALA A 63 -14.56 6.38 8.75
C ALA A 63 -14.22 6.71 10.22
N GLU A 64 -12.97 6.49 10.66
CA GLU A 64 -12.47 6.89 11.98
C GLU A 64 -12.13 8.41 12.06
N GLY A 65 -12.30 9.16 11.00
CA GLY A 65 -12.15 10.62 10.97
C GLY A 65 -10.71 11.11 10.93
N VAL A 66 -9.82 10.45 10.19
CA VAL A 66 -8.45 10.91 10.01
C VAL A 66 -8.38 12.21 9.20
N LYS A 67 -7.43 13.09 9.52
CA LYS A 67 -7.24 14.36 8.79
C LYS A 67 -6.34 14.26 7.57
N LEU A 68 -5.60 13.16 7.45
CA LEU A 68 -4.68 12.84 6.38
C LEU A 68 -4.47 11.33 6.33
N LEU A 69 -4.36 10.76 5.14
CA LEU A 69 -4.01 9.35 4.92
C LEU A 69 -2.56 9.23 4.45
N VAL A 70 -1.83 8.27 5.02
CA VAL A 70 -0.49 7.85 4.58
C VAL A 70 -0.57 6.40 4.13
N ILE A 71 -0.30 6.14 2.86
CA ILE A 71 -0.13 4.79 2.33
C ILE A 71 1.33 4.39 2.54
N ALA A 72 1.61 3.70 3.66
CA ALA A 72 2.96 3.33 4.05
C ALA A 72 3.51 2.14 3.23
N CYS A 73 2.64 1.26 2.72
CA CYS A 73 3.01 0.10 1.93
C CYS A 73 3.37 0.49 0.49
N ASN A 74 4.60 0.19 0.03
CA ASN A 74 5.03 0.45 -1.35
C ASN A 74 4.18 -0.31 -2.37
N THR A 75 3.86 -1.58 -2.09
CA THR A 75 3.00 -2.39 -2.95
C THR A 75 1.59 -1.80 -3.08
N ALA A 76 1.02 -1.32 -1.99
CA ALA A 76 -0.29 -0.67 -2.00
C ALA A 76 -0.23 0.71 -2.70
N SER A 77 0.81 1.51 -2.45
CA SER A 77 1.01 2.80 -3.14
C SER A 77 1.01 2.61 -4.66
N ALA A 78 1.78 1.62 -5.14
CA ALA A 78 1.85 1.27 -6.56
C ALA A 78 0.50 0.79 -7.13
N ALA A 79 -0.35 0.17 -6.29
CA ALA A 79 -1.63 -0.41 -6.74
C ALA A 79 -2.79 0.58 -6.75
N CYS A 80 -2.86 1.55 -5.82
CA CYS A 80 -4.10 2.27 -5.55
C CYS A 80 -3.96 3.78 -5.31
N LEU A 81 -2.78 4.40 -5.46
CA LEU A 81 -2.59 5.83 -5.16
C LEU A 81 -3.60 6.73 -5.89
N ARG A 82 -3.80 6.49 -7.18
CA ARG A 82 -4.74 7.26 -7.98
C ARG A 82 -6.16 7.10 -7.47
N ASP A 83 -6.59 5.85 -7.28
CA ASP A 83 -7.93 5.53 -6.78
C ASP A 83 -8.17 6.16 -5.38
N ALA A 84 -7.16 6.13 -4.50
CA ALA A 84 -7.25 6.74 -3.18
C ALA A 84 -7.43 8.27 -3.25
N ARG A 85 -6.70 8.95 -4.14
CA ARG A 85 -6.80 10.40 -4.33
C ARG A 85 -8.13 10.84 -4.96
N GLU A 86 -8.74 9.98 -5.79
CA GLU A 86 -10.06 10.22 -6.38
C GLU A 86 -11.20 9.89 -5.41
N ARG A 87 -10.98 8.96 -4.46
CA ARG A 87 -12.01 8.46 -3.54
C ARG A 87 -12.17 9.26 -2.26
N TYR A 88 -11.09 9.84 -1.74
CA TYR A 88 -11.08 10.47 -0.42
C TYR A 88 -10.87 11.98 -0.49
N ASP A 89 -11.68 12.71 0.28
CA ASP A 89 -11.58 14.16 0.43
C ASP A 89 -10.38 14.59 1.30
N VAL A 90 -9.83 13.67 2.09
CA VAL A 90 -8.64 13.95 2.89
C VAL A 90 -7.37 13.85 2.05
N PRO A 91 -6.32 14.65 2.33
CA PRO A 91 -5.06 14.53 1.62
C PRO A 91 -4.46 13.12 1.72
N VAL A 92 -3.89 12.62 0.61
CA VAL A 92 -3.24 11.32 0.55
C VAL A 92 -1.76 11.48 0.24
N VAL A 93 -0.92 11.03 1.18
CA VAL A 93 0.55 10.89 1.05
C VAL A 93 0.88 9.42 0.85
N GLU A 94 1.93 9.13 0.10
CA GLU A 94 2.39 7.77 -0.16
C GLU A 94 3.92 7.70 -0.20
N VAL A 95 4.50 6.51 -0.34
CA VAL A 95 5.92 6.27 -0.11
C VAL A 95 6.80 6.27 -1.36
N VAL A 96 6.24 6.17 -2.58
CA VAL A 96 6.99 6.03 -3.84
C VAL A 96 7.55 7.36 -4.31
N LEU A 97 6.68 8.35 -4.53
CA LEU A 97 7.08 9.66 -5.06
C LEU A 97 8.08 10.41 -4.16
N PRO A 98 7.92 10.46 -2.82
CA PRO A 98 8.90 11.11 -1.95
C PRO A 98 10.28 10.47 -2.06
N ALA A 99 10.35 9.13 -2.06
CA ALA A 99 11.60 8.40 -2.19
C ALA A 99 12.26 8.60 -3.57
N ALA A 100 11.48 8.55 -4.65
CA ALA A 100 11.96 8.80 -6.00
C ALA A 100 12.55 10.21 -6.15
N ARG A 101 11.84 11.26 -5.67
CA ARG A 101 12.36 12.64 -5.67
C ARG A 101 13.65 12.78 -4.89
N ARG A 102 13.75 12.12 -3.73
CA ARG A 102 14.99 12.15 -2.94
C ARG A 102 16.13 11.47 -3.67
N ALA A 103 15.89 10.33 -4.30
CA ALA A 103 16.91 9.59 -5.04
C ALA A 103 17.41 10.39 -6.26
N VAL A 104 16.51 11.01 -7.03
CA VAL A 104 16.86 11.91 -8.12
C VAL A 104 17.72 13.09 -7.65
N ALA A 105 17.39 13.65 -6.48
CA ALA A 105 18.17 14.75 -5.90
C ALA A 105 19.50 14.32 -5.26
N ALA A 106 19.67 13.04 -4.93
CA ALA A 106 20.88 12.51 -4.28
C ALA A 106 21.90 11.94 -5.25
N THR A 107 21.45 11.38 -6.37
CA THR A 107 22.35 10.77 -7.34
C THR A 107 23.33 11.79 -7.94
N ARG A 108 24.56 11.34 -8.14
CA ARG A 108 25.64 12.12 -8.77
C ARG A 108 25.92 11.66 -10.19
N SER A 109 25.65 10.39 -10.47
CA SER A 109 25.92 9.75 -11.75
C SER A 109 24.67 9.59 -12.62
N GLY A 110 23.47 9.86 -12.06
CA GLY A 110 22.19 9.55 -12.69
C GLY A 110 21.82 8.06 -12.65
N ARG A 111 22.65 7.20 -12.04
CA ARG A 111 22.36 5.76 -11.94
C ARG A 111 21.74 5.45 -10.58
N VAL A 112 20.45 5.25 -10.59
CA VAL A 112 19.63 4.97 -9.39
C VAL A 112 19.18 3.52 -9.39
N GLY A 113 19.30 2.86 -8.24
CA GLY A 113 18.72 1.54 -8.00
C GLY A 113 17.44 1.63 -7.19
N VAL A 114 16.56 0.65 -7.35
CA VAL A 114 15.45 0.42 -6.42
C VAL A 114 15.31 -1.06 -6.14
N ILE A 115 15.15 -1.41 -4.86
CA ILE A 115 14.77 -2.76 -4.42
C ILE A 115 13.36 -2.73 -3.84
N GLY A 116 12.57 -3.78 -4.12
CA GLY A 116 11.17 -3.83 -3.70
C GLY A 116 10.63 -5.26 -3.67
N THR A 117 9.33 -5.37 -3.39
CA THR A 117 8.60 -6.63 -3.57
C THR A 117 8.37 -6.90 -5.06
N VAL A 118 8.00 -8.15 -5.41
CA VAL A 118 7.69 -8.51 -6.80
C VAL A 118 6.62 -7.57 -7.38
N ALA A 119 5.50 -7.36 -6.67
CA ALA A 119 4.42 -6.50 -7.15
C ALA A 119 4.86 -5.03 -7.31
N THR A 120 5.67 -4.49 -6.38
CA THR A 120 6.20 -3.13 -6.48
C THR A 120 7.06 -2.95 -7.73
N ILE A 121 7.97 -3.88 -8.01
CA ILE A 121 8.86 -3.79 -9.16
C ILE A 121 8.08 -4.02 -10.48
N THR A 122 7.22 -5.03 -10.51
CA THR A 122 6.41 -5.35 -11.72
C THR A 122 5.43 -4.23 -12.08
N SER A 123 4.96 -3.46 -11.09
CA SER A 123 4.05 -2.32 -11.33
C SER A 123 4.70 -1.17 -12.08
N ARG A 124 6.02 -1.08 -12.06
CA ARG A 124 6.82 0.03 -12.62
C ARG A 124 6.52 1.42 -12.01
N ALA A 125 5.90 1.46 -10.81
CA ALA A 125 5.56 2.72 -10.17
C ALA A 125 6.78 3.63 -9.90
N TYR A 126 7.95 3.06 -9.63
CA TYR A 126 9.19 3.81 -9.49
C TYR A 126 9.73 4.31 -10.84
N ASP A 127 9.58 3.54 -11.92
CA ASP A 127 9.92 3.99 -13.29
C ASP A 127 9.10 5.23 -13.65
N ASP A 128 7.79 5.19 -13.42
CA ASP A 128 6.90 6.32 -13.66
C ASP A 128 7.25 7.53 -12.78
N ALA A 129 7.64 7.28 -11.52
CA ALA A 129 7.99 8.34 -10.57
C ALA A 129 9.30 9.08 -10.94
N VAL A 130 10.25 8.42 -11.62
CA VAL A 130 11.51 9.03 -12.09
C VAL A 130 11.46 9.47 -13.55
N ALA A 131 10.41 9.15 -14.31
CA ALA A 131 10.30 9.38 -15.75
C ALA A 131 10.50 10.84 -16.18
N ALA A 132 10.23 11.80 -15.30
CA ALA A 132 10.45 13.23 -15.56
C ALA A 132 11.92 13.67 -15.43
N ALA A 133 12.80 12.83 -14.87
CA ALA A 133 14.22 13.09 -14.70
C ALA A 133 15.00 12.46 -15.86
N ALA A 134 15.17 13.20 -16.95
CA ALA A 134 15.74 12.71 -18.21
C ALA A 134 17.16 12.12 -18.08
N ASP A 135 17.95 12.60 -17.11
CA ASP A 135 19.33 12.18 -16.87
C ASP A 135 19.44 11.03 -15.84
N VAL A 136 18.31 10.39 -15.46
CA VAL A 136 18.29 9.31 -14.50
C VAL A 136 17.93 7.99 -15.16
N THR A 137 18.79 6.98 -14.96
CA THR A 137 18.52 5.58 -15.30
C THR A 137 18.18 4.81 -14.03
N LEU A 138 17.05 4.09 -14.04
CA LEU A 138 16.60 3.29 -12.91
C LEU A 138 16.84 1.80 -13.15
N THR A 139 17.56 1.15 -12.23
CA THR A 139 17.71 -0.31 -12.20
C THR A 139 16.87 -0.87 -11.06
N SER A 140 15.92 -1.74 -11.39
CA SER A 140 14.92 -2.25 -10.44
C SER A 140 15.11 -3.74 -10.14
N VAL A 141 15.18 -4.12 -8.86
CA VAL A 141 15.38 -5.53 -8.44
C VAL A 141 14.35 -5.93 -7.40
N ALA A 142 13.69 -7.08 -7.63
CA ALA A 142 12.78 -7.67 -6.65
C ALA A 142 13.56 -8.50 -5.61
N CYS A 143 13.35 -8.20 -4.32
CA CYS A 143 14.03 -8.86 -3.19
C CYS A 143 13.02 -9.46 -2.19
N PRO A 144 12.10 -10.38 -2.62
CA PRO A 144 10.95 -10.79 -1.80
C PRO A 144 11.33 -11.43 -0.47
N ALA A 145 12.40 -12.24 -0.42
CA ALA A 145 12.77 -12.96 0.78
C ALA A 145 13.29 -12.05 1.93
N PHE A 146 13.67 -10.81 1.65
CA PHE A 146 14.07 -9.87 2.71
C PHE A 146 12.96 -9.62 3.73
N VAL A 147 11.70 -9.62 3.30
CA VAL A 147 10.54 -9.47 4.20
C VAL A 147 10.54 -10.56 5.27
N ASP A 148 10.68 -11.82 4.85
CA ASP A 148 10.67 -12.97 5.76
C ASP A 148 11.81 -12.92 6.77
N PHE A 149 13.00 -12.50 6.36
CA PHE A 149 14.15 -12.34 7.26
C PHE A 149 13.87 -11.29 8.33
N VAL A 150 13.33 -10.14 7.95
CA VAL A 150 12.99 -9.06 8.87
C VAL A 150 11.90 -9.50 9.87
N GLU A 151 10.83 -10.12 9.39
CA GLU A 151 9.72 -10.56 10.26
C GLU A 151 10.13 -11.66 11.24
N ARG A 152 11.08 -12.54 10.87
CA ARG A 152 11.72 -13.49 11.78
C ARG A 152 12.70 -12.81 12.76
N GLY A 153 13.08 -11.56 12.52
CA GLY A 153 14.04 -10.79 13.32
C GLY A 153 15.49 -11.07 12.97
N THR A 154 15.75 -11.62 11.79
CA THR A 154 17.09 -11.88 11.29
C THR A 154 17.53 -10.71 10.41
N THR A 155 18.31 -9.80 10.97
CA THR A 155 18.81 -8.59 10.27
C THR A 155 20.31 -8.65 9.97
N ALA A 156 20.98 -9.76 10.32
CA ALA A 156 22.40 -10.02 10.07
C ALA A 156 22.66 -11.53 9.93
N GLY A 157 23.88 -11.89 9.55
CA GLY A 157 24.33 -13.27 9.47
C GLY A 157 24.63 -13.73 8.04
N ARG A 158 25.36 -14.86 7.91
CA ARG A 158 25.89 -15.32 6.61
C ARG A 158 24.82 -15.62 5.57
N GLN A 159 23.68 -16.19 5.98
CA GLN A 159 22.60 -16.53 5.06
C GLN A 159 21.96 -15.26 4.45
N LEU A 160 21.69 -14.26 5.29
CA LEU A 160 21.15 -12.98 4.81
C LEU A 160 22.18 -12.23 3.96
N LEU A 161 23.47 -12.28 4.33
CA LEU A 161 24.52 -11.64 3.54
C LEU A 161 24.61 -12.27 2.14
N GLY A 162 24.69 -13.58 2.02
CA GLY A 162 24.75 -14.27 0.71
C GLY A 162 23.51 -14.02 -0.14
N LEU A 163 22.32 -13.92 0.49
CA LEU A 163 21.09 -13.52 -0.21
C LEU A 163 21.16 -12.08 -0.69
N ALA A 164 21.68 -11.16 0.13
CA ALA A 164 21.84 -9.75 -0.24
C ALA A 164 22.84 -9.59 -1.38
N GLU A 165 23.97 -10.29 -1.36
CA GLU A 165 24.95 -10.33 -2.45
C GLU A 165 24.27 -10.79 -3.77
N ALA A 166 23.50 -11.87 -3.75
CA ALA A 166 22.81 -12.38 -4.93
C ALA A 166 21.75 -11.40 -5.47
N TYR A 167 20.97 -10.77 -4.59
CA TYR A 167 19.93 -9.82 -5.01
C TYR A 167 20.52 -8.50 -5.52
N LEU A 168 21.60 -8.02 -4.92
CA LEU A 168 22.13 -6.69 -5.20
C LEU A 168 23.20 -6.69 -6.33
N ALA A 169 23.66 -7.86 -6.78
CA ALA A 169 24.64 -7.97 -7.86
C ALA A 169 24.25 -7.16 -9.13
N PRO A 170 23.01 -7.20 -9.64
CA PRO A 170 22.64 -6.40 -10.82
C PRO A 170 22.76 -4.89 -10.60
N LEU A 171 22.58 -4.42 -9.34
CA LEU A 171 22.73 -3.01 -8.98
C LEU A 171 24.20 -2.59 -8.91
N GLN A 172 25.08 -3.50 -8.46
CA GLN A 172 26.53 -3.31 -8.49
C GLN A 172 27.05 -3.28 -9.94
N GLU A 173 26.57 -4.20 -10.78
CA GLU A 173 26.90 -4.23 -12.23
C GLU A 173 26.43 -2.96 -12.95
N ALA A 174 25.30 -2.40 -12.57
CA ALA A 174 24.79 -1.13 -13.08
C ALA A 174 25.50 0.10 -12.49
N ASP A 175 26.45 -0.10 -11.57
CA ASP A 175 27.24 0.96 -10.91
C ASP A 175 26.34 2.07 -10.34
N VAL A 176 25.24 1.70 -9.66
CA VAL A 176 24.32 2.66 -9.05
C VAL A 176 25.01 3.39 -7.88
N ASP A 177 24.80 4.69 -7.77
CA ASP A 177 25.32 5.51 -6.67
C ASP A 177 24.25 5.87 -5.63
N THR A 178 23.02 5.54 -5.92
CA THR A 178 21.87 5.81 -5.04
C THR A 178 20.91 4.64 -5.12
N LEU A 179 20.46 4.13 -3.97
CA LEU A 179 19.59 2.96 -3.87
C LEU A 179 18.35 3.27 -3.02
N ILE A 180 17.17 3.14 -3.63
CA ILE A 180 15.88 3.29 -2.96
C ILE A 180 15.50 1.99 -2.26
N LEU A 181 15.20 2.07 -0.96
CA LEU A 181 14.62 1.00 -0.18
C LEU A 181 13.09 1.00 -0.37
N GLY A 182 12.61 0.39 -1.45
CA GLY A 182 11.23 0.40 -1.92
C GLY A 182 10.33 -0.64 -1.24
N CYS A 183 10.60 -0.93 0.03
CA CYS A 183 9.75 -1.75 0.91
C CYS A 183 9.93 -1.29 2.36
N THR A 184 8.85 -1.24 3.11
CA THR A 184 8.81 -0.80 4.51
C THR A 184 9.65 -1.65 5.46
N HIS A 185 9.97 -2.88 5.09
CA HIS A 185 10.82 -3.78 5.87
C HIS A 185 12.32 -3.49 5.71
N TYR A 186 12.74 -3.00 4.54
CA TYR A 186 14.14 -2.91 4.16
C TYR A 186 14.98 -1.90 4.96
N PRO A 187 14.42 -0.85 5.57
CA PRO A 187 15.18 0.00 6.50
C PRO A 187 15.82 -0.77 7.67
N LEU A 188 15.26 -1.93 8.08
CA LEU A 188 15.86 -2.77 9.10
C LEU A 188 17.07 -3.59 8.58
N LEU A 189 17.31 -3.61 7.28
CA LEU A 189 18.42 -4.30 6.61
C LEU A 189 19.50 -3.34 6.10
N THR A 190 19.44 -2.05 6.44
CA THR A 190 20.40 -1.04 5.96
C THR A 190 21.84 -1.43 6.20
N GLY A 191 22.14 -2.11 7.33
CA GLY A 191 23.49 -2.57 7.65
C GLY A 191 24.02 -3.60 6.64
N VAL A 192 23.24 -4.64 6.30
CA VAL A 192 23.65 -5.65 5.33
C VAL A 192 23.63 -5.12 3.91
N ILE A 193 22.63 -4.30 3.55
CA ILE A 193 22.55 -3.68 2.24
C ILE A 193 23.72 -2.72 2.01
N GLY A 194 24.02 -1.87 2.99
CA GLY A 194 25.17 -0.96 2.92
C GLY A 194 26.51 -1.69 2.86
N LEU A 195 26.67 -2.83 3.58
CA LEU A 195 27.87 -3.65 3.51
C LEU A 195 28.10 -4.21 2.08
N VAL A 196 27.02 -4.67 1.42
CA VAL A 196 27.09 -5.24 0.06
C VAL A 196 27.28 -4.15 -1.00
N MET A 197 26.53 -3.04 -0.91
CA MET A 197 26.58 -1.97 -1.91
C MET A 197 27.82 -1.07 -1.77
N GLY A 198 28.42 -1.02 -0.58
CA GLY A 198 29.56 -0.17 -0.26
C GLY A 198 29.17 1.25 0.16
N GLU A 199 30.14 1.95 0.78
CA GLU A 199 29.95 3.28 1.39
C GLU A 199 29.69 4.40 0.37
N SER A 200 30.01 4.19 -0.90
CA SER A 200 29.77 5.17 -1.98
C SER A 200 28.32 5.25 -2.42
N VAL A 201 27.48 4.27 -2.07
CA VAL A 201 26.07 4.20 -2.45
C VAL A 201 25.20 4.85 -1.37
N THR A 202 24.44 5.85 -1.77
CA THR A 202 23.47 6.53 -0.89
C THR A 202 22.20 5.69 -0.76
N LEU A 203 21.87 5.24 0.45
CA LEU A 203 20.60 4.55 0.70
C LEU A 203 19.49 5.58 0.97
N VAL A 204 18.39 5.48 0.24
CA VAL A 204 17.21 6.34 0.39
C VAL A 204 16.08 5.56 1.04
N SER A 205 15.73 5.93 2.28
CA SER A 205 14.60 5.37 3.01
C SER A 205 13.29 6.05 2.58
N SER A 206 12.34 5.26 2.06
CA SER A 206 11.00 5.77 1.75
C SER A 206 10.26 6.28 3.00
N ALA A 207 10.53 5.72 4.17
CA ALA A 207 9.89 6.10 5.42
C ALA A 207 10.18 7.55 5.82
N GLU A 208 11.47 7.94 5.83
CA GLU A 208 11.89 9.30 6.21
C GLU A 208 11.37 10.36 5.25
N GLU A 209 11.42 10.09 3.95
CA GLU A 209 10.95 11.04 2.95
C GLU A 209 9.42 11.21 2.99
N THR A 210 8.69 10.14 3.33
CA THR A 210 7.24 10.19 3.54
C THR A 210 6.86 11.01 4.77
N ALA A 211 7.63 10.91 5.87
CA ALA A 211 7.41 11.74 7.04
C ALA A 211 7.59 13.24 6.73
N LYS A 212 8.61 13.59 5.93
CA LYS A 212 8.82 14.98 5.45
C LYS A 212 7.67 15.47 4.57
N ASP A 213 7.12 14.60 3.70
CA ASP A 213 5.96 14.97 2.88
C ASP A 213 4.69 15.10 3.72
N THR A 214 4.50 14.25 4.71
CA THR A 214 3.41 14.35 5.69
C THR A 214 3.46 15.72 6.39
N TYR A 215 4.63 16.14 6.89
CA TYR A 215 4.82 17.47 7.45
C TYR A 215 4.43 18.59 6.46
N ARG A 216 4.90 18.51 5.21
CA ARG A 216 4.61 19.53 4.17
C ARG A 216 3.11 19.64 3.88
N VAL A 217 2.39 18.52 3.85
CA VAL A 217 0.94 18.50 3.61
C VAL A 217 0.19 19.11 4.80
N LEU A 218 0.54 18.76 6.03
CA LEU A 218 -0.05 19.36 7.22
C LEU A 218 0.20 20.88 7.28
N ALA A 219 1.42 21.31 6.96
CA ALA A 219 1.79 22.73 6.95
C ALA A 219 0.97 23.53 5.92
N ARG A 220 0.86 23.01 4.68
CA ARG A 220 0.11 23.66 3.61
C ARG A 220 -1.39 23.72 3.87
N GLY A 221 -1.94 22.68 4.49
CA GLY A 221 -3.36 22.57 4.82
C GLY A 221 -3.76 23.26 6.13
N GLY A 222 -2.80 23.78 6.92
CA GLY A 222 -3.11 24.29 8.25
C GLY A 222 -3.68 23.24 9.20
N LEU A 223 -3.28 21.97 9.00
CA LEU A 223 -3.86 20.80 9.67
C LEU A 223 -3.11 20.37 10.93
N PHE A 224 -2.06 21.10 11.35
CA PHE A 224 -1.35 20.77 12.57
C PHE A 224 -2.29 20.79 13.79
N ARG A 225 -2.01 19.91 14.71
CA ARG A 225 -2.61 19.90 16.03
C ARG A 225 -2.09 21.08 16.86
N ASP A 226 -2.91 21.57 17.77
CA ASP A 226 -2.48 22.58 18.73
C ASP A 226 -1.45 21.97 19.70
N PRO A 227 -0.22 22.50 19.78
CA PRO A 227 0.82 21.95 20.64
C PRO A 227 0.53 22.10 22.14
N GLU A 228 -0.39 23.00 22.54
CA GLU A 228 -0.81 23.19 23.93
C GLU A 228 -1.77 22.08 24.43
N LEU A 229 -2.29 21.24 23.54
CA LEU A 229 -3.13 20.10 23.92
C LEU A 229 -2.29 19.02 24.64
N PRO A 230 -2.92 18.20 25.50
CA PRO A 230 -2.24 17.07 26.16
C PRO A 230 -1.50 16.17 25.17
N PRO A 231 -0.49 15.38 25.59
CA PRO A 231 0.24 14.47 24.69
C PRO A 231 -0.72 13.63 23.85
N PRO A 232 -0.42 13.42 22.56
CA PRO A 232 -1.30 12.67 21.66
C PRO A 232 -1.39 11.21 22.06
N VAL A 233 -2.57 10.61 21.82
CA VAL A 233 -2.77 9.18 21.99
C VAL A 233 -2.69 8.50 20.62
N HIS A 234 -1.76 7.56 20.47
CA HIS A 234 -1.62 6.77 19.25
C HIS A 234 -2.45 5.50 19.36
N ARG A 235 -3.09 5.11 18.26
CA ARG A 235 -3.92 3.91 18.16
C ARG A 235 -3.39 3.00 17.06
N PHE A 236 -3.35 1.70 17.33
CA PHE A 236 -2.86 0.68 16.41
C PHE A 236 -3.93 -0.39 16.23
N LEU A 237 -4.31 -0.64 14.98
CA LEU A 237 -5.32 -1.60 14.57
C LEU A 237 -4.69 -2.67 13.69
N ALA A 238 -5.13 -3.92 13.84
CA ALA A 238 -4.71 -5.03 12.99
C ALA A 238 -5.89 -5.95 12.65
N THR A 239 -5.94 -6.44 11.42
CA THR A 239 -6.98 -7.39 10.98
C THR A 239 -6.67 -8.84 11.38
N GLY A 240 -5.41 -9.19 11.58
CA GLY A 240 -4.97 -10.49 12.09
C GLY A 240 -4.86 -10.55 13.60
N ASP A 241 -4.04 -11.49 14.11
CA ASP A 241 -3.81 -11.63 15.55
C ASP A 241 -3.05 -10.44 16.15
N PRO A 242 -3.66 -9.65 17.05
CA PRO A 242 -3.01 -8.48 17.66
C PRO A 242 -1.77 -8.82 18.49
N ARG A 243 -1.69 -10.04 19.05
CA ARG A 243 -0.54 -10.47 19.86
C ARG A 243 0.69 -10.71 18.96
N SER A 244 0.47 -11.36 17.82
CA SER A 244 1.51 -11.58 16.83
C SER A 244 1.97 -10.24 16.24
N PHE A 245 1.04 -9.36 15.91
CA PHE A 245 1.34 -8.00 15.45
C PHE A 245 2.22 -7.25 16.46
N THR A 246 1.82 -7.22 17.74
CA THR A 246 2.59 -6.55 18.80
C THR A 246 3.99 -7.12 18.95
N ARG A 247 4.12 -8.45 18.93
CA ARG A 247 5.42 -9.13 19.08
C ARG A 247 6.39 -8.78 17.95
N ILE A 248 5.92 -8.76 16.72
CA ILE A 248 6.74 -8.42 15.55
C ILE A 248 6.93 -6.91 15.46
N GLY A 249 5.85 -6.14 15.60
CA GLY A 249 5.82 -4.69 15.42
C GLY A 249 6.72 -3.93 16.39
N ARG A 250 6.96 -4.46 17.60
CA ARG A 250 7.92 -3.87 18.55
C ARG A 250 9.36 -3.81 18.03
N ARG A 251 9.72 -4.59 17.02
CA ARG A 251 11.05 -4.49 16.38
C ARG A 251 11.16 -3.25 15.49
N PHE A 252 10.02 -2.75 15.01
CA PHE A 252 9.93 -1.59 14.12
C PHE A 252 9.70 -0.29 14.90
N LEU A 253 8.75 -0.32 15.85
CA LEU A 253 8.31 0.87 16.55
C LEU A 253 8.81 0.96 18.01
N GLY A 254 9.28 -0.15 18.58
CA GLY A 254 9.75 -0.15 19.96
C GLY A 254 8.63 -0.12 20.99
N PRO A 255 8.89 0.50 22.18
CA PRO A 255 7.94 0.51 23.30
C PRO A 255 6.67 1.34 23.05
N GLU A 256 6.68 2.25 22.09
CA GLU A 256 5.53 3.07 21.71
C GLU A 256 4.36 2.21 21.20
N LEU A 257 4.66 0.99 20.71
CA LEU A 257 3.63 0.00 20.41
C LEU A 257 3.11 -0.64 21.71
N ALA A 258 2.24 0.09 22.43
CA ALA A 258 1.72 -0.33 23.73
C ALA A 258 0.64 -1.40 23.60
N ALA A 259 -0.39 -1.15 22.78
CA ALA A 259 -1.52 -2.04 22.56
C ALA A 259 -1.98 -1.98 21.10
N VAL A 260 -2.39 -3.15 20.59
CA VAL A 260 -2.99 -3.29 19.25
C VAL A 260 -4.40 -3.81 19.41
N LEU A 261 -5.35 -3.16 18.76
CA LEU A 261 -6.76 -3.54 18.80
C LEU A 261 -7.11 -4.33 17.52
N PRO A 262 -8.03 -5.31 17.62
CA PRO A 262 -8.54 -6.00 16.45
C PRO A 262 -9.38 -5.05 15.59
N ALA A 263 -9.23 -5.14 14.27
CA ALA A 263 -10.03 -4.40 13.31
C ALA A 263 -10.53 -5.31 12.19
N GLN A 264 -11.64 -4.91 11.57
CA GLN A 264 -12.15 -5.51 10.35
C GLN A 264 -12.23 -4.44 9.26
N PRO A 265 -11.74 -4.71 8.04
CA PRO A 265 -11.93 -3.81 6.90
C PRO A 265 -13.43 -3.57 6.64
N SER A 266 -13.76 -2.36 6.17
CA SER A 266 -15.16 -1.95 5.93
C SER A 266 -15.89 -2.86 4.93
N GLY A 267 -15.16 -3.39 3.92
CA GLY A 267 -15.71 -4.33 2.94
C GLY A 267 -16.17 -5.66 3.53
N GLU A 268 -15.48 -6.18 4.54
CA GLU A 268 -15.87 -7.42 5.22
C GLU A 268 -17.07 -7.21 6.18
N ARG A 269 -17.19 -6.02 6.77
CA ARG A 269 -18.37 -5.66 7.59
C ARG A 269 -19.67 -5.66 6.76
N ALA A 270 -19.61 -5.21 5.51
CA ALA A 270 -20.75 -5.21 4.59
C ALA A 270 -21.13 -6.63 4.14
N ALA A 271 -20.15 -7.54 3.99
CA ALA A 271 -20.38 -8.93 3.60
C ALA A 271 -20.90 -9.81 4.76
N ALA A 272 -20.61 -9.45 6.00
CA ALA A 272 -21.01 -10.20 7.20
C ALA A 272 -22.48 -9.98 7.64
N GLY A 273 -23.24 -9.16 6.92
CA GLY A 273 -24.68 -8.94 7.14
C GLY A 273 -24.98 -8.00 8.32
N SER A 274 -25.82 -7.02 8.08
CA SER A 274 -26.48 -6.26 9.15
C SER A 274 -27.12 -7.21 10.16
N PRO A 275 -26.97 -6.99 11.47
CA PRO A 275 -27.74 -7.76 12.44
C PRO A 275 -29.23 -7.56 12.11
N ALA A 276 -29.94 -8.67 11.93
CA ALA A 276 -31.38 -8.68 11.73
C ALA A 276 -32.03 -7.79 12.83
N ALA A 277 -32.77 -6.79 12.37
CA ALA A 277 -33.56 -5.96 13.24
C ALA A 277 -34.38 -6.87 14.14
N VAL A 278 -34.13 -6.84 15.46
CA VAL A 278 -34.97 -7.50 16.45
C VAL A 278 -36.33 -6.88 16.31
N GLY A 279 -37.26 -7.65 15.75
CA GLY A 279 -38.65 -7.23 15.60
C GLY A 279 -39.26 -6.85 16.92
N THR A 280 -39.72 -5.62 17.01
CA THR A 280 -40.63 -5.19 18.07
C THR A 280 -41.92 -6.02 18.00
N PRO A 281 -42.45 -6.55 19.11
CA PRO A 281 -43.67 -7.32 19.08
C PRO A 281 -44.85 -6.41 18.68
N VAL A 282 -45.50 -6.76 17.56
CA VAL A 282 -46.74 -6.13 17.14
C VAL A 282 -47.87 -6.66 18.04
N ALA A 283 -48.58 -5.74 18.71
CA ALA A 283 -49.79 -6.03 19.47
C ALA A 283 -50.93 -6.51 18.55
N PRO A 284 -51.81 -7.40 18.97
CA PRO A 284 -52.86 -7.96 18.12
C PRO A 284 -53.96 -6.92 17.85
N THR A 285 -54.18 -6.60 16.60
CA THR A 285 -55.32 -5.79 16.15
C THR A 285 -56.50 -6.69 15.85
N THR A 286 -57.59 -6.43 16.55
CA THR A 286 -58.94 -7.02 16.44
C THR A 286 -59.49 -6.96 15.00
N ALA A 287 -60.08 -8.06 14.58
CA ALA A 287 -60.79 -8.26 13.34
C ALA A 287 -62.10 -7.46 13.21
N MET A 288 -62.38 -6.94 12.03
CA MET A 288 -63.76 -6.62 11.58
C MET A 288 -63.98 -7.14 10.14
N PRO A 289 -65.21 -7.54 9.81
CA PRO A 289 -65.53 -8.44 8.72
C PRO A 289 -65.77 -7.74 7.36
N PRO A 290 -65.99 -8.52 6.26
CA PRO A 290 -65.85 -8.03 4.91
C PRO A 290 -67.16 -7.48 4.32
N ILE A 291 -67.04 -6.50 3.43
CA ILE A 291 -68.10 -6.10 2.51
C ILE A 291 -67.62 -6.33 1.08
N GLY A 292 -68.39 -7.09 0.34
CA GLY A 292 -68.12 -7.51 -1.00
C GLY A 292 -68.43 -6.44 -2.07
N GLY A 293 -67.97 -6.72 -3.30
CA GLY A 293 -68.27 -5.96 -4.50
C GLY A 293 -67.45 -6.44 -5.67
N ALA A 294 -68.03 -7.30 -6.48
CA ALA A 294 -67.51 -7.77 -7.73
C ALA A 294 -67.54 -6.70 -8.84
N VAL A 295 -66.75 -6.88 -9.89
CA VAL A 295 -67.03 -6.91 -11.33
C VAL A 295 -65.77 -6.68 -12.11
N ALA A 296 -65.21 -7.61 -12.79
CA ALA A 296 -65.24 -8.01 -14.21
C ALA A 296 -64.53 -7.09 -15.21
N GLY A 297 -63.71 -7.72 -16.01
CA GLY A 297 -63.51 -7.42 -17.43
C GLY A 297 -62.12 -7.01 -17.80
N SER A 298 -61.50 -7.75 -18.51
CA SER A 298 -61.21 -8.22 -19.86
C SER A 298 -59.78 -7.90 -20.29
N ALA A 299 -59.01 -8.86 -20.56
CA ALA A 299 -58.57 -9.44 -21.82
C ALA A 299 -57.81 -8.47 -22.79
N GLY A 300 -56.65 -8.86 -23.14
CA GLY A 300 -55.87 -8.27 -24.25
C GLY A 300 -54.52 -8.93 -24.42
N ARG A 301 -54.51 -9.86 -25.32
CA ARG A 301 -53.42 -10.71 -25.85
C ARG A 301 -52.27 -9.99 -26.52
N ALA A 302 -51.07 -10.59 -26.37
CA ALA A 302 -50.18 -11.14 -27.44
C ALA A 302 -49.40 -10.09 -28.24
N SER A 303 -48.19 -10.21 -28.53
CA SER A 303 -47.38 -11.25 -29.17
C SER A 303 -45.99 -10.71 -29.50
N THR A 304 -45.02 -11.59 -29.38
CA THR A 304 -43.97 -12.03 -30.32
C THR A 304 -42.77 -11.15 -30.60
N SER A 305 -41.67 -11.72 -30.21
CA SER A 305 -40.53 -12.20 -31.05
C SER A 305 -39.51 -11.17 -31.55
N GLY A 306 -38.26 -11.54 -31.39
CA GLY A 306 -37.16 -10.97 -32.16
C GLY A 306 -35.80 -11.20 -31.51
N ALA A 307 -35.33 -12.44 -31.58
CA ALA A 307 -33.93 -12.73 -31.38
C ALA A 307 -33.09 -12.23 -32.53
N GLN A 308 -31.97 -11.62 -32.28
CA GLN A 308 -30.86 -11.66 -33.25
C GLN A 308 -29.51 -11.61 -32.53
N ALA A 309 -28.71 -12.60 -32.85
CA ALA A 309 -27.35 -12.84 -32.40
C ALA A 309 -26.31 -12.04 -33.20
N PRO A 310 -25.03 -12.12 -32.85
CA PRO A 310 -24.01 -11.10 -33.06
C PRO A 310 -23.26 -11.27 -34.39
N LEU A 311 -22.58 -10.19 -34.83
CA LEU A 311 -21.61 -10.25 -35.90
C LEU A 311 -20.24 -9.66 -35.45
N PRO A 312 -19.15 -9.99 -36.15
CA PRO A 312 -17.86 -10.24 -35.56
C PRO A 312 -16.86 -9.07 -35.68
N LEU A 313 -15.80 -9.17 -34.85
CA LEU A 313 -14.58 -8.37 -34.90
C LEU A 313 -13.94 -8.34 -36.28
N SER A 314 -13.53 -7.16 -36.71
CA SER A 314 -12.53 -6.97 -37.75
C SER A 314 -11.25 -6.40 -37.12
N MET A 315 -10.19 -7.19 -37.22
CA MET A 315 -8.79 -6.77 -36.98
C MET A 315 -8.37 -5.75 -38.04
N ALA A 316 -7.73 -4.66 -37.60
CA ALA A 316 -6.87 -3.85 -38.43
C ALA A 316 -5.49 -3.80 -37.79
N VAL A 317 -4.57 -4.58 -38.34
CA VAL A 317 -3.12 -4.52 -38.11
C VAL A 317 -2.60 -3.34 -38.92
N GLY A 318 -2.10 -2.31 -38.22
CA GLY A 318 -1.36 -1.22 -38.82
C GLY A 318 0.11 -1.31 -38.43
N THR A 319 0.93 -1.93 -39.27
CA THR A 319 2.39 -1.84 -39.22
C THR A 319 2.85 -0.44 -39.61
N ARG A 320 3.59 0.22 -38.75
CA ARG A 320 4.48 1.32 -39.13
C ARG A 320 5.88 0.95 -38.66
N GLU A 321 6.68 0.55 -39.61
CA GLU A 321 8.15 0.60 -39.51
C GLU A 321 8.63 2.04 -39.36
N ARG A 322 9.48 2.30 -38.41
CA ARG A 322 10.50 3.32 -38.44
C ARG A 322 11.78 2.76 -37.88
N ASP A 323 12.75 2.79 -38.73
CA ASP A 323 14.18 2.54 -38.48
C ASP A 323 14.75 3.50 -37.43
N GLY A 324 15.73 2.99 -36.68
CA GLY A 324 16.86 3.77 -36.19
C GLY A 324 16.99 3.84 -34.66
N GLY A 325 18.02 3.18 -34.14
CA GLY A 325 18.69 3.53 -32.90
C GLY A 325 18.27 2.68 -31.72
N GLY A 326 19.03 1.60 -31.49
CA GLY A 326 18.89 0.75 -30.33
C GLY A 326 19.26 1.47 -29.04
N ASP A 327 18.57 1.12 -27.99
CA ASP A 327 19.20 0.89 -26.71
C ASP A 327 18.31 -0.09 -25.93
N ASN A 328 18.89 -1.25 -25.69
CA ASN A 328 18.31 -2.36 -24.94
C ASN A 328 18.20 -1.99 -23.47
N VAL A 329 17.01 -1.67 -23.00
CA VAL A 329 16.70 -1.69 -21.56
C VAL A 329 16.35 -3.13 -21.19
N THR A 330 17.34 -3.86 -20.70
CA THR A 330 17.17 -5.21 -20.21
C THR A 330 16.53 -5.17 -18.83
N THR A 331 15.22 -5.36 -18.77
CA THR A 331 14.52 -5.65 -17.50
C THR A 331 14.81 -7.12 -17.17
N ALA A 332 15.81 -7.36 -16.31
CA ALA A 332 16.08 -8.69 -15.80
C ALA A 332 15.03 -9.06 -14.73
N VAL A 333 13.91 -9.64 -15.15
CA VAL A 333 13.00 -10.36 -14.27
C VAL A 333 13.57 -11.77 -14.12
N MET A 334 14.53 -11.98 -13.22
CA MET A 334 14.95 -13.33 -12.87
C MET A 334 14.08 -13.84 -11.70
N ALA A 335 13.15 -14.74 -12.06
CA ALA A 335 12.48 -15.60 -11.12
C ALA A 335 13.46 -16.70 -10.67
N THR A 336 14.11 -16.53 -9.53
CA THR A 336 14.82 -17.62 -8.84
C THR A 336 13.90 -18.18 -7.74
N ALA A 337 12.93 -19.00 -8.16
CA ALA A 337 12.01 -19.68 -7.24
C ALA A 337 12.37 -21.16 -7.01
N GLU A 338 13.55 -21.64 -7.43
CA GLU A 338 13.83 -23.08 -7.42
C GLU A 338 15.05 -23.57 -6.61
N ALA A 339 15.74 -22.70 -5.90
CA ALA A 339 16.99 -23.07 -5.21
C ALA A 339 16.90 -23.18 -3.67
N VAL A 340 15.72 -23.34 -3.07
CA VAL A 340 15.59 -23.49 -1.59
C VAL A 340 14.80 -24.76 -1.24
N ARG A 341 15.00 -25.85 -1.99
CA ARG A 341 14.60 -27.21 -1.57
C ARG A 341 15.76 -28.18 -1.82
N GLN A 342 16.78 -28.07 -1.03
CA GLN A 342 17.69 -29.17 -0.66
C GLN A 342 18.36 -28.84 0.68
#